data_94624e5d129f713300d97902c654d3ed
#
_entry.id   94624e5d129f713300d97902c654d3ed
#
_cell.length_a   1.000
_cell.length_b   1.000
_cell.length_c   1.000
_cell.angle_alpha   90.00
_cell.angle_beta   90.00
_cell.angle_gamma   90.00
#
_symmetry.space_group_name_H-M   'P 1'
#
loop_
_entity.id
_entity.type
_entity.pdbx_description
1 polymer ?
#
loop_
_entity_poly.entity_id
_entity_poly.type
_entity_poly.pdbx_seq_one_letter_code
_entity_poly.pdbx_strand_id
1 'polypeptide(L)'
;LFNGLANHPDFNTVNWKNLKVAVGGGMAVQGAVAKLWLDKTGCPICEGYGLSETSPSASCNPVTATEFTGTIGLPLPGTSMKLIDDEGNEVTELGQPGEIAIKGPQVMAGYWQRPDETAKVMTADGYFKTGDVGVMDERGFFKIVDRKKDMILVSGFNVYPNEVEEVVANCPGVMECAAVGVLDDKSGEAVKLVIVKKDPDLTEAQVRDYCRHNLTGYKQPKTVEFRTELPKTPVGKILRRELRDKK
;
A
#
# COMPACT_ATOMS: atom_id res chain seq x y z
N LEU A 1 5.75 -14.19 3.08
CA LEU A 1 6.42 -14.98 4.11
C LEU A 1 5.43 -15.55 5.13
N PHE A 2 4.73 -14.75 5.94
CA PHE A 2 3.86 -15.20 7.04
C PHE A 2 2.79 -16.21 6.60
N ASN A 3 2.09 -15.94 5.48
CA ASN A 3 1.10 -16.88 4.95
C ASN A 3 1.73 -18.23 4.55
N GLY A 4 2.89 -18.21 3.92
CA GLY A 4 3.61 -19.43 3.54
C GLY A 4 4.06 -20.23 4.75
N LEU A 5 4.60 -19.56 5.78
CA LEU A 5 4.99 -20.22 7.03
C LEU A 5 3.78 -20.79 7.76
N ALA A 6 2.72 -20.01 7.95
CA ALA A 6 1.53 -20.41 8.69
C ALA A 6 0.79 -21.62 8.07
N ASN A 7 0.97 -21.85 6.76
CA ASN A 7 0.39 -22.99 6.04
C ASN A 7 1.39 -24.12 5.77
N HIS A 8 2.63 -24.00 6.27
CA HIS A 8 3.62 -25.05 6.08
C HIS A 8 3.25 -26.31 6.91
N PRO A 9 3.41 -27.55 6.37
CA PRO A 9 3.09 -28.78 7.09
C PRO A 9 3.77 -28.88 8.46
N ASP A 10 5.02 -28.45 8.56
CA ASP A 10 5.83 -28.53 9.78
C ASP A 10 5.61 -27.34 10.74
N PHE A 11 4.69 -26.43 10.44
CA PHE A 11 4.47 -25.24 11.27
C PHE A 11 4.21 -25.60 12.75
N ASN A 12 3.43 -26.65 12.98
CA ASN A 12 3.04 -27.08 14.33
C ASN A 12 4.16 -27.84 15.07
N THR A 13 5.27 -28.16 14.41
CA THR A 13 6.45 -28.76 15.08
C THR A 13 7.32 -27.72 15.78
N VAL A 14 7.11 -26.43 15.44
CA VAL A 14 7.86 -25.31 16.02
C VAL A 14 7.20 -24.84 17.31
N ASN A 15 8.01 -24.62 18.35
CA ASN A 15 7.53 -24.03 19.60
C ASN A 15 7.50 -22.51 19.51
N TRP A 16 6.33 -21.96 19.19
CA TRP A 16 6.11 -20.50 19.02
C TRP A 16 6.02 -19.72 20.34
N LYS A 17 5.93 -20.38 21.49
CA LYS A 17 5.79 -19.73 22.83
C LYS A 17 6.92 -18.75 23.16
N ASN A 18 8.09 -18.94 22.55
CA ASN A 18 9.24 -18.06 22.73
C ASN A 18 9.35 -16.94 21.70
N LEU A 19 8.44 -16.88 20.71
CA LEU A 19 8.39 -15.79 19.76
C LEU A 19 7.99 -14.49 20.46
N LYS A 20 8.89 -13.49 20.44
CA LYS A 20 8.68 -12.21 21.13
C LYS A 20 8.16 -11.13 20.23
N VAL A 21 8.60 -11.13 18.99
CA VAL A 21 8.27 -10.11 17.97
C VAL A 21 8.21 -10.78 16.61
N ALA A 22 7.20 -10.43 15.82
CA ALA A 22 7.10 -10.71 14.41
C ALA A 22 6.99 -9.36 13.67
N VAL A 23 7.91 -9.06 12.76
CA VAL A 23 7.94 -7.79 12.03
C VAL A 23 7.64 -8.04 10.56
N GLY A 24 6.64 -7.35 10.04
CA GLY A 24 6.29 -7.30 8.62
C GLY A 24 6.71 -5.98 8.00
N GLY A 25 7.37 -6.01 6.85
CA GLY A 25 7.80 -4.80 6.14
C GLY A 25 8.07 -5.06 4.66
N GLY A 26 8.29 -3.98 3.90
CA GLY A 26 8.54 -4.03 2.45
C GLY A 26 7.30 -4.18 1.59
N MET A 27 6.19 -4.66 2.14
CA MET A 27 4.86 -4.69 1.54
C MET A 27 3.81 -4.71 2.65
N ALA A 28 2.60 -4.22 2.37
CA ALA A 28 1.48 -4.26 3.30
C ALA A 28 1.16 -5.71 3.71
N VAL A 29 0.93 -5.91 4.99
CA VAL A 29 0.45 -7.17 5.55
C VAL A 29 -1.07 -7.20 5.42
N GLN A 30 -1.61 -8.27 4.85
CA GLN A 30 -3.05 -8.43 4.77
C GLN A 30 -3.64 -8.82 6.13
N GLY A 31 -4.76 -8.21 6.53
CA GLY A 31 -5.39 -8.45 7.82
C GLY A 31 -5.74 -9.93 8.06
N ALA A 32 -6.18 -10.65 7.01
CA ALA A 32 -6.45 -12.09 7.10
C ALA A 32 -5.18 -12.90 7.43
N VAL A 33 -4.02 -12.51 6.88
CA VAL A 33 -2.73 -13.15 7.16
C VAL A 33 -2.26 -12.81 8.58
N ALA A 34 -2.43 -11.56 9.01
CA ALA A 34 -2.09 -11.13 10.35
C ALA A 34 -2.91 -11.87 11.40
N LYS A 35 -4.23 -12.03 11.15
CA LYS A 35 -5.11 -12.81 12.02
C LYS A 35 -4.71 -14.29 12.09
N LEU A 36 -4.48 -14.91 10.93
CA LEU A 36 -4.04 -16.32 10.88
C LEU A 36 -2.74 -16.54 11.66
N TRP A 37 -1.78 -15.62 11.51
CA TRP A 37 -0.50 -15.66 12.21
C TRP A 37 -0.68 -15.52 13.73
N LEU A 38 -1.47 -14.53 14.17
CA LEU A 38 -1.76 -14.31 15.57
C LEU A 38 -2.46 -15.52 16.21
N ASP A 39 -3.50 -16.06 15.55
CA ASP A 39 -4.25 -17.23 16.03
C ASP A 39 -3.34 -18.45 16.22
N LYS A 40 -2.32 -18.62 15.37
CA LYS A 40 -1.41 -19.77 15.42
C LYS A 40 -0.22 -19.59 16.34
N THR A 41 0.28 -18.37 16.53
CA THR A 41 1.53 -18.12 17.28
C THR A 41 1.33 -17.41 18.61
N GLY A 42 0.20 -16.71 18.76
CA GLY A 42 -0.05 -15.80 19.88
C GLY A 42 0.78 -14.50 19.81
N CYS A 43 1.52 -14.26 18.72
CA CYS A 43 2.37 -13.09 18.54
C CYS A 43 1.86 -12.25 17.35
N PRO A 44 1.42 -11.00 17.55
CA PRO A 44 0.97 -10.16 16.44
C PRO A 44 2.11 -9.79 15.50
N ILE A 45 1.77 -9.47 14.24
CA ILE A 45 2.72 -8.89 13.30
C ILE A 45 2.75 -7.37 13.51
N CYS A 46 3.90 -6.84 13.90
CA CYS A 46 4.19 -5.41 13.91
C CYS A 46 4.59 -4.97 12.51
N GLU A 47 3.82 -4.11 11.87
CA GLU A 47 4.23 -3.55 10.58
C GLU A 47 5.28 -2.47 10.78
N GLY A 48 6.34 -2.54 9.97
CA GLY A 48 7.37 -1.53 9.84
C GLY A 48 7.42 -1.00 8.42
N TYR A 49 7.75 0.27 8.28
CA TYR A 49 7.87 0.95 7.01
C TYR A 49 9.23 1.58 6.83
N GLY A 50 9.66 1.58 5.58
CA GLY A 50 10.86 2.28 5.16
C GLY A 50 11.23 1.93 3.72
N LEU A 51 12.31 2.54 3.26
CA LEU A 51 12.84 2.46 1.91
C LEU A 51 14.36 2.25 1.97
N SER A 52 14.99 1.93 0.84
CA SER A 52 16.44 1.91 0.74
C SER A 52 17.04 3.27 1.15
N GLU A 53 16.35 4.34 0.83
CA GLU A 53 16.67 5.73 1.14
C GLU A 53 16.59 6.06 2.64
N THR A 54 16.00 5.18 3.46
CA THR A 54 15.88 5.33 4.93
C THR A 54 16.62 4.23 5.71
N SER A 55 17.48 3.45 5.11
CA SER A 55 18.50 2.51 5.66
C SER A 55 18.03 1.47 6.70
N PRO A 56 17.02 0.66 6.52
CA PRO A 56 15.86 0.81 5.67
C PRO A 56 14.64 1.41 6.40
N SER A 57 14.63 1.48 7.74
CA SER A 57 13.44 1.69 8.54
C SER A 57 13.22 3.15 8.94
N ALA A 58 11.97 3.62 8.82
CA ALA A 58 11.55 4.96 9.20
C ALA A 58 10.48 4.96 10.30
N SER A 59 9.56 3.98 10.27
CA SER A 59 8.53 3.84 11.29
C SER A 59 8.24 2.37 11.59
N CYS A 60 7.62 2.12 12.73
CA CYS A 60 7.17 0.78 13.13
C CYS A 60 6.02 0.88 14.12
N ASN A 61 5.12 -0.09 14.10
CA ASN A 61 4.16 -0.27 15.18
C ASN A 61 4.88 -0.66 16.48
N PRO A 62 4.37 -0.23 17.64
CA PRO A 62 4.93 -0.62 18.93
C PRO A 62 4.99 -2.15 19.06
N VAL A 63 6.13 -2.67 19.54
CA VAL A 63 6.31 -4.11 19.78
C VAL A 63 5.42 -4.64 20.92
N THR A 64 4.82 -3.74 21.67
CA THR A 64 3.83 -4.04 22.72
C THR A 64 2.40 -4.12 22.18
N ALA A 65 2.19 -3.89 20.88
CA ALA A 65 0.88 -4.05 20.25
C ALA A 65 0.39 -5.49 20.43
N THR A 66 -0.89 -5.64 20.78
CA THR A 66 -1.54 -6.95 21.01
C THR A 66 -2.33 -7.40 19.79
N GLU A 67 -2.51 -6.52 18.81
CA GLU A 67 -3.29 -6.76 17.60
C GLU A 67 -2.65 -6.08 16.37
N PHE A 68 -3.06 -6.52 15.22
CA PHE A 68 -2.69 -5.90 13.94
C PHE A 68 -3.47 -4.61 13.74
N THR A 69 -2.77 -3.50 13.46
CA THR A 69 -3.37 -2.17 13.35
C THR A 69 -3.66 -1.75 11.91
N GLY A 70 -3.01 -2.35 10.92
CA GLY A 70 -3.06 -1.93 9.52
C GLY A 70 -2.40 -0.57 9.25
N THR A 71 -1.57 -0.10 10.21
CA THR A 71 -0.79 1.13 10.10
C THR A 71 0.70 0.80 10.00
N ILE A 72 1.49 1.74 9.50
CA ILE A 72 2.96 1.63 9.50
C ILE A 72 3.59 2.14 10.80
N GLY A 73 2.76 2.45 11.79
CA GLY A 73 3.17 2.82 13.14
C GLY A 73 3.61 4.27 13.30
N LEU A 74 4.45 4.46 14.31
CA LEU A 74 5.04 5.75 14.70
C LEU A 74 6.46 5.89 14.14
N PRO A 75 6.96 7.12 13.94
CA PRO A 75 8.36 7.36 13.59
C PRO A 75 9.31 6.70 14.60
N LEU A 76 10.41 6.13 14.10
CA LEU A 76 11.46 5.57 14.95
C LEU A 76 12.17 6.68 15.76
N PRO A 77 12.83 6.37 16.87
CA PRO A 77 13.58 7.33 17.65
C PRO A 77 14.56 8.17 16.79
N GLY A 78 14.50 9.49 16.93
CA GLY A 78 15.31 10.43 16.13
C GLY A 78 14.81 10.67 14.71
N THR A 79 13.67 10.07 14.33
CA THR A 79 13.03 10.26 13.04
C THR A 79 11.82 11.19 13.18
N SER A 80 11.66 12.11 12.23
CA SER A 80 10.47 12.93 12.07
C SER A 80 9.77 12.57 10.78
N MET A 81 8.45 12.45 10.83
CA MET A 81 7.60 12.21 9.67
C MET A 81 6.49 13.24 9.62
N LYS A 82 6.15 13.70 8.44
CA LYS A 82 5.00 14.57 8.17
C LYS A 82 4.34 14.21 6.85
N LEU A 83 3.14 14.71 6.65
CA LEU A 83 2.44 14.66 5.36
C LEU A 83 2.57 16.01 4.67
N ILE A 84 2.79 16.01 3.36
CA ILE A 84 2.87 17.24 2.56
C ILE A 84 1.94 17.14 1.36
N ASP A 85 1.41 18.28 0.94
CA ASP A 85 0.63 18.44 -0.28
C ASP A 85 1.53 18.55 -1.53
N ASP A 86 0.93 18.77 -2.70
CA ASP A 86 1.67 18.90 -3.96
C ASP A 86 2.52 20.18 -4.04
N GLU A 87 2.15 21.21 -3.30
CA GLU A 87 2.88 22.47 -3.16
C GLU A 87 4.02 22.38 -2.12
N GLY A 88 4.07 21.29 -1.34
CA GLY A 88 5.08 21.04 -0.29
C GLY A 88 4.71 21.62 1.09
N ASN A 89 3.48 22.09 1.26
CA ASN A 89 2.98 22.53 2.56
C ASN A 89 2.63 21.33 3.43
N GLU A 90 2.76 21.48 4.74
CA GLU A 90 2.40 20.43 5.68
C GLU A 90 0.88 20.25 5.76
N VAL A 91 0.42 18.99 5.60
CA VAL A 91 -0.97 18.59 5.80
C VAL A 91 -1.15 18.25 7.28
N THR A 92 -1.86 19.11 8.01
CA THR A 92 -2.09 18.98 9.46
C THR A 92 -3.48 18.44 9.81
N GLU A 93 -4.39 18.39 8.83
CA GLU A 93 -5.74 17.86 9.03
C GLU A 93 -5.70 16.34 9.13
N LEU A 94 -6.22 15.79 10.23
CA LEU A 94 -6.25 14.35 10.48
C LEU A 94 -7.09 13.61 9.44
N GLY A 95 -6.56 12.50 8.95
CA GLY A 95 -7.22 11.69 7.93
C GLY A 95 -7.11 12.25 6.50
N GLN A 96 -6.61 13.46 6.31
CA GLN A 96 -6.36 14.01 4.98
C GLN A 96 -5.10 13.35 4.36
N PRO A 97 -5.17 12.85 3.11
CA PRO A 97 -4.02 12.28 2.45
C PRO A 97 -2.95 13.31 2.11
N GLY A 98 -1.68 12.94 2.28
CA GLY A 98 -0.52 13.70 1.83
C GLY A 98 0.66 12.78 1.53
N GLU A 99 1.65 13.28 0.80
CA GLU A 99 2.89 12.55 0.58
C GLU A 99 3.68 12.45 1.88
N ILE A 100 4.09 11.24 2.25
CA ILE A 100 4.91 11.02 3.44
C ILE A 100 6.30 11.61 3.20
N ALA A 101 6.73 12.51 4.08
CA ALA A 101 8.06 13.11 4.07
C ALA A 101 8.79 12.75 5.38
N ILE A 102 10.07 12.34 5.27
CA ILE A 102 10.84 11.75 6.37
C ILE A 102 12.15 12.50 6.56
N LYS A 103 12.48 12.79 7.81
CA LYS A 103 13.77 13.35 8.22
C LYS A 103 14.32 12.57 9.39
N GLY A 104 15.58 12.16 9.31
CA GLY A 104 16.22 11.40 10.38
C GLY A 104 17.66 11.02 10.01
N PRO A 105 18.45 10.53 10.98
CA PRO A 105 19.86 10.20 10.77
C PRO A 105 20.08 9.05 9.78
N GLN A 106 19.07 8.21 9.55
CA GLN A 106 19.11 7.09 8.63
C GLN A 106 18.74 7.46 7.19
N VAL A 107 18.25 8.69 6.95
CA VAL A 107 17.94 9.17 5.60
C VAL A 107 19.22 9.33 4.80
N MET A 108 19.24 8.84 3.57
CA MET A 108 20.38 8.94 2.65
C MET A 108 20.86 10.37 2.45
N ALA A 109 22.15 10.54 2.22
CA ALA A 109 22.70 11.83 1.80
C ALA A 109 22.29 12.24 0.38
N GLY A 110 21.93 11.29 -0.46
CA GLY A 110 21.47 11.48 -1.83
C GLY A 110 21.73 10.27 -2.71
N TYR A 111 21.26 10.34 -3.95
CA TYR A 111 21.53 9.31 -4.96
C TYR A 111 22.94 9.45 -5.52
N TRP A 112 23.65 8.34 -5.64
CA TRP A 112 25.03 8.31 -6.13
C TRP A 112 25.17 8.94 -7.52
N GLN A 113 26.00 9.96 -7.65
CA GLN A 113 26.24 10.73 -8.89
C GLN A 113 24.95 11.31 -9.55
N ARG A 114 23.87 11.49 -8.76
CA ARG A 114 22.60 12.03 -9.25
C ARG A 114 22.09 13.16 -8.35
N PRO A 115 22.82 14.29 -8.30
CA PRO A 115 22.36 15.46 -7.51
C PRO A 115 21.05 16.03 -8.05
N ASP A 116 20.81 15.93 -9.35
CA ASP A 116 19.57 16.30 -10.02
C ASP A 116 18.34 15.53 -9.50
N GLU A 117 18.47 14.20 -9.34
CA GLU A 117 17.39 13.37 -8.78
C GLU A 117 17.26 13.57 -7.27
N THR A 118 18.39 13.77 -6.57
CA THR A 118 18.35 14.06 -5.14
C THR A 118 17.57 15.33 -4.84
N ALA A 119 17.81 16.41 -5.61
CA ALA A 119 17.11 17.67 -5.44
C ALA A 119 15.59 17.57 -5.64
N LYS A 120 15.11 16.63 -6.46
CA LYS A 120 13.67 16.42 -6.70
C LYS A 120 12.96 15.77 -5.50
N VAL A 121 13.69 15.01 -4.69
CA VAL A 121 13.13 14.23 -3.59
C VAL A 121 13.44 14.81 -2.21
N MET A 122 14.19 15.91 -2.11
CA MET A 122 14.46 16.59 -0.85
C MET A 122 13.69 17.91 -0.77
N THR A 123 13.05 18.14 0.37
CA THR A 123 12.43 19.44 0.67
C THR A 123 13.47 20.46 1.14
N ALA A 124 13.12 21.74 1.08
CA ALA A 124 14.03 22.81 1.52
C ALA A 124 14.40 22.72 3.02
N ASP A 125 13.50 22.18 3.85
CA ASP A 125 13.70 21.95 5.29
C ASP A 125 14.32 20.58 5.62
N GLY A 126 14.78 19.84 4.57
CA GLY A 126 15.58 18.64 4.70
C GLY A 126 14.81 17.35 4.94
N TYR A 127 13.55 17.28 4.53
CA TYR A 127 12.78 16.03 4.50
C TYR A 127 12.94 15.34 3.15
N PHE A 128 13.05 14.02 3.19
CA PHE A 128 13.00 13.16 2.02
C PHE A 128 11.53 12.83 1.67
N LYS A 129 11.14 13.12 0.44
CA LYS A 129 9.83 12.79 -0.15
C LYS A 129 9.82 11.34 -0.62
N THR A 130 8.97 10.52 -0.04
CA THR A 130 8.98 9.06 -0.26
C THR A 130 8.29 8.63 -1.55
N GLY A 131 7.41 9.46 -2.10
CA GLY A 131 6.51 9.08 -3.18
C GLY A 131 5.37 8.17 -2.73
N ASP A 132 5.24 7.89 -1.43
CA ASP A 132 4.12 7.16 -0.85
C ASP A 132 3.15 8.16 -0.22
N VAL A 133 1.85 8.00 -0.51
CA VAL A 133 0.77 8.81 0.07
C VAL A 133 0.24 8.11 1.31
N GLY A 134 0.09 8.85 2.38
CA GLY A 134 -0.43 8.34 3.64
C GLY A 134 -1.44 9.28 4.28
N VAL A 135 -2.03 8.80 5.36
CA VAL A 135 -2.84 9.57 6.30
C VAL A 135 -2.28 9.38 7.70
N MET A 136 -2.55 10.34 8.59
CA MET A 136 -2.20 10.24 10.00
C MET A 136 -3.47 10.25 10.85
N ASP A 137 -3.51 9.38 11.87
CA ASP A 137 -4.61 9.35 12.83
C ASP A 137 -4.32 10.28 14.03
N GLU A 138 -5.31 10.44 14.91
CA GLU A 138 -5.23 11.28 16.12
C GLU A 138 -4.16 10.85 17.14
N ARG A 139 -3.67 9.60 17.03
CA ARG A 139 -2.61 9.04 17.87
C ARG A 139 -1.22 9.26 17.25
N GLY A 140 -1.15 9.86 16.06
CA GLY A 140 0.09 10.06 15.31
C GLY A 140 0.55 8.83 14.52
N PHE A 141 -0.29 7.79 14.36
CA PHE A 141 0.02 6.63 13.55
C PHE A 141 -0.20 6.93 12.08
N PHE A 142 0.77 6.55 11.26
CA PHE A 142 0.67 6.69 9.80
C PHE A 142 0.11 5.42 9.18
N LYS A 143 -0.73 5.60 8.16
CA LYS A 143 -1.22 4.52 7.29
C LYS A 143 -0.93 4.88 5.84
N ILE A 144 -0.34 3.95 5.08
CA ILE A 144 -0.15 4.14 3.64
C ILE A 144 -1.50 3.95 2.94
N VAL A 145 -1.82 4.90 2.08
CA VAL A 145 -2.99 4.84 1.20
C VAL A 145 -2.58 4.26 -0.14
N ASP A 146 -1.56 4.84 -0.79
CA ASP A 146 -1.04 4.36 -2.08
C ASP A 146 0.31 5.00 -2.42
N ARG A 147 0.78 4.76 -3.66
CA ARG A 147 1.91 5.46 -4.24
C ARG A 147 1.46 6.63 -5.10
N LYS A 148 2.10 7.80 -4.94
CA LYS A 148 1.80 9.00 -5.70
C LYS A 148 1.80 8.76 -7.22
N LYS A 149 2.77 7.99 -7.73
CA LYS A 149 2.90 7.63 -9.15
C LYS A 149 1.86 6.64 -9.66
N ASP A 150 1.16 5.95 -8.78
CA ASP A 150 0.13 4.97 -9.12
C ASP A 150 -1.28 5.55 -8.98
N MET A 151 -1.42 6.72 -8.35
CA MET A 151 -2.66 7.47 -8.24
C MET A 151 -3.25 7.75 -9.62
N ILE A 152 -4.57 7.64 -9.73
CA ILE A 152 -5.35 7.84 -10.95
C ILE A 152 -6.10 9.15 -10.83
N LEU A 153 -5.93 10.06 -11.78
CA LEU A 153 -6.57 11.37 -11.76
C LEU A 153 -7.85 11.35 -12.61
N VAL A 154 -8.99 11.08 -11.98
CA VAL A 154 -10.29 11.00 -12.65
C VAL A 154 -11.05 12.31 -12.51
N SER A 155 -11.18 13.10 -13.58
CA SER A 155 -11.87 14.40 -13.55
C SER A 155 -11.39 15.35 -12.45
N GLY A 156 -10.10 15.33 -12.13
CA GLY A 156 -9.50 16.13 -11.06
C GLY A 156 -9.57 15.50 -9.66
N PHE A 157 -10.22 14.34 -9.50
CA PHE A 157 -10.28 13.61 -8.24
C PHE A 157 -9.18 12.57 -8.14
N ASN A 158 -8.49 12.52 -7.02
CA ASN A 158 -7.50 11.50 -6.71
C ASN A 158 -8.19 10.17 -6.39
N VAL A 159 -7.90 9.15 -7.19
CA VAL A 159 -8.34 7.77 -6.96
C VAL A 159 -7.10 6.93 -6.64
N TYR A 160 -7.13 6.29 -5.50
CA TYR A 160 -6.05 5.43 -5.03
C TYR A 160 -6.33 3.98 -5.41
N PRO A 161 -5.50 3.35 -6.26
CA PRO A 161 -5.68 1.96 -6.67
C PRO A 161 -5.92 0.98 -5.53
N ASN A 162 -5.16 1.11 -4.42
CA ASN A 162 -5.31 0.21 -3.27
C ASN A 162 -6.71 0.26 -2.66
N GLU A 163 -7.35 1.42 -2.61
CA GLU A 163 -8.73 1.56 -2.09
C GLU A 163 -9.73 0.82 -2.98
N VAL A 164 -9.57 0.95 -4.28
CA VAL A 164 -10.42 0.24 -5.25
C VAL A 164 -10.17 -1.27 -5.17
N GLU A 165 -8.92 -1.68 -5.09
CA GLU A 165 -8.52 -3.10 -4.99
C GLU A 165 -9.03 -3.74 -3.69
N GLU A 166 -8.99 -3.03 -2.56
CA GLU A 166 -9.51 -3.51 -1.27
C GLU A 166 -11.01 -3.82 -1.35
N VAL A 167 -11.78 -2.95 -2.01
CA VAL A 167 -13.21 -3.17 -2.24
C VAL A 167 -13.43 -4.36 -3.17
N VAL A 168 -12.74 -4.40 -4.32
CA VAL A 168 -12.92 -5.42 -5.35
C VAL A 168 -12.44 -6.81 -4.89
N ALA A 169 -11.45 -6.89 -4.02
CA ALA A 169 -10.99 -8.15 -3.42
C ALA A 169 -12.08 -8.87 -2.61
N ASN A 170 -13.07 -8.12 -2.11
CA ASN A 170 -14.22 -8.68 -1.40
C ASN A 170 -15.40 -9.06 -2.34
N CYS A 171 -15.28 -8.80 -3.64
CA CYS A 171 -16.31 -9.19 -4.61
C CYS A 171 -16.31 -10.71 -4.78
N PRO A 172 -17.48 -11.39 -4.61
CA PRO A 172 -17.57 -12.83 -4.81
C PRO A 172 -17.05 -13.25 -6.19
N GLY A 173 -16.23 -14.29 -6.22
CA GLY A 173 -15.66 -14.80 -7.46
C GLY A 173 -14.34 -14.15 -7.90
N VAL A 174 -13.85 -13.14 -7.22
CA VAL A 174 -12.52 -12.54 -7.45
C VAL A 174 -11.46 -13.32 -6.66
N MET A 175 -10.34 -13.66 -7.31
CA MET A 175 -9.16 -14.25 -6.68
C MET A 175 -8.10 -13.19 -6.38
N GLU A 176 -7.78 -12.38 -7.38
CA GLU A 176 -6.84 -11.26 -7.31
C GLU A 176 -7.33 -10.13 -8.21
N CYS A 177 -6.99 -8.90 -7.87
CA CYS A 177 -7.28 -7.76 -8.72
C CYS A 177 -6.17 -6.72 -8.64
N ALA A 178 -6.10 -5.88 -9.68
CA ALA A 178 -5.27 -4.69 -9.71
C ALA A 178 -6.06 -3.56 -10.40
N ALA A 179 -5.95 -2.34 -9.86
CA ALA A 179 -6.49 -1.14 -10.44
C ALA A 179 -5.36 -0.29 -11.04
N VAL A 180 -5.59 0.21 -12.24
CA VAL A 180 -4.63 1.11 -12.93
C VAL A 180 -5.37 2.23 -13.66
N GLY A 181 -4.70 3.37 -13.81
CA GLY A 181 -5.18 4.46 -14.67
C GLY A 181 -4.95 4.15 -16.14
N VAL A 182 -5.95 4.43 -16.95
CA VAL A 182 -5.87 4.45 -18.42
C VAL A 182 -6.37 5.79 -18.93
N LEU A 183 -5.84 6.23 -20.07
CA LEU A 183 -6.28 7.49 -20.67
C LEU A 183 -7.76 7.44 -21.03
N ASP A 184 -8.45 8.53 -20.80
CA ASP A 184 -9.86 8.71 -21.09
C ASP A 184 -10.15 10.14 -21.56
N ASP A 185 -10.75 10.28 -22.73
CA ASP A 185 -10.99 11.59 -23.38
C ASP A 185 -11.89 12.52 -22.55
N LYS A 186 -12.74 11.97 -21.67
CA LYS A 186 -13.72 12.74 -20.89
C LYS A 186 -13.23 13.11 -19.51
N SER A 187 -12.47 12.22 -18.86
CA SER A 187 -12.04 12.37 -17.46
C SER A 187 -10.53 12.55 -17.28
N GLY A 188 -9.76 12.62 -18.38
CA GLY A 188 -8.30 12.61 -18.35
C GLY A 188 -7.78 11.19 -18.15
N GLU A 189 -8.05 10.59 -16.98
CA GLU A 189 -7.86 9.16 -16.72
C GLU A 189 -9.16 8.50 -16.27
N ALA A 190 -9.21 7.19 -16.39
CA ALA A 190 -10.27 6.34 -15.86
C ALA A 190 -9.70 5.11 -15.18
N VAL A 191 -10.44 4.55 -14.24
CA VAL A 191 -10.06 3.32 -13.55
C VAL A 191 -10.27 2.12 -14.48
N LYS A 192 -9.22 1.33 -14.69
CA LYS A 192 -9.25 0.00 -15.30
C LYS A 192 -8.97 -1.02 -14.23
N LEU A 193 -9.85 -2.03 -14.09
CA LEU A 193 -9.63 -3.20 -13.25
C LEU A 193 -9.10 -4.35 -14.10
N VAL A 194 -8.06 -5.02 -13.60
CA VAL A 194 -7.56 -6.29 -14.12
C VAL A 194 -7.77 -7.34 -13.04
N ILE A 195 -8.54 -8.39 -13.35
CA ILE A 195 -9.04 -9.36 -12.39
C ILE A 195 -8.62 -10.78 -12.78
N VAL A 196 -8.13 -11.54 -11.81
CA VAL A 196 -8.01 -12.99 -11.89
C VAL A 196 -9.23 -13.60 -11.22
N LYS A 197 -9.97 -14.42 -11.94
CA LYS A 197 -11.18 -15.06 -11.44
C LYS A 197 -10.85 -16.23 -10.51
N LYS A 198 -11.60 -16.31 -9.39
CA LYS A 198 -11.72 -17.51 -8.56
C LYS A 198 -12.89 -18.37 -9.07
N ASP A 199 -13.98 -17.71 -9.45
CA ASP A 199 -15.15 -18.31 -10.07
C ASP A 199 -15.09 -18.08 -11.58
N PRO A 200 -14.99 -19.13 -12.43
CA PRO A 200 -14.96 -18.99 -13.88
C PRO A 200 -16.17 -18.25 -14.46
N ASP A 201 -17.33 -18.35 -13.81
CA ASP A 201 -18.59 -17.76 -14.27
C ASP A 201 -18.73 -16.28 -13.88
N LEU A 202 -17.80 -15.70 -13.13
CA LEU A 202 -17.78 -14.28 -12.80
C LEU A 202 -17.79 -13.43 -14.07
N THR A 203 -18.77 -12.54 -14.19
CA THR A 203 -18.96 -11.65 -15.34
C THR A 203 -18.52 -10.21 -15.03
N GLU A 204 -18.22 -9.45 -16.06
CA GLU A 204 -17.94 -8.01 -15.95
C GLU A 204 -19.13 -7.25 -15.33
N ALA A 205 -20.35 -7.62 -15.71
CA ALA A 205 -21.57 -6.98 -15.18
C ALA A 205 -21.67 -7.14 -13.65
N GLN A 206 -21.39 -8.31 -13.12
CA GLN A 206 -21.40 -8.56 -11.68
C GLN A 206 -20.32 -7.74 -10.96
N VAL A 207 -19.11 -7.66 -11.50
CA VAL A 207 -18.03 -6.82 -10.93
C VAL A 207 -18.43 -5.35 -10.93
N ARG A 208 -18.96 -4.84 -12.05
CA ARG A 208 -19.42 -3.45 -12.16
C ARG A 208 -20.55 -3.14 -11.22
N ASP A 209 -21.49 -4.05 -11.06
CA ASP A 209 -22.61 -3.89 -10.14
C ASP A 209 -22.12 -3.85 -8.69
N TYR A 210 -21.20 -4.75 -8.32
CA TYR A 210 -20.57 -4.74 -7.01
C TYR A 210 -19.83 -3.41 -6.74
N CYS A 211 -19.04 -2.92 -7.71
CA CYS A 211 -18.34 -1.64 -7.59
C CYS A 211 -19.31 -0.47 -7.47
N ARG A 212 -20.45 -0.50 -8.17
CA ARG A 212 -21.48 0.57 -8.12
C ARG A 212 -22.08 0.73 -6.72
N HIS A 213 -22.24 -0.36 -5.98
CA HIS A 213 -22.78 -0.34 -4.64
C HIS A 213 -21.74 0.00 -3.55
N ASN A 214 -20.44 -0.18 -3.83
CA ASN A 214 -19.40 -0.09 -2.82
C ASN A 214 -18.35 1.01 -3.09
N LEU A 215 -18.39 1.68 -4.25
CA LEU A 215 -17.47 2.73 -4.63
C LEU A 215 -18.20 3.99 -5.07
N THR A 216 -17.67 5.15 -4.70
CA THR A 216 -18.12 6.45 -5.21
C THR A 216 -17.96 6.51 -6.74
N GLY A 217 -18.83 7.24 -7.43
CA GLY A 217 -18.94 7.23 -8.90
C GLY A 217 -17.62 7.40 -9.66
N TYR A 218 -16.77 8.35 -9.24
CA TYR A 218 -15.47 8.59 -9.90
C TYR A 218 -14.41 7.50 -9.63
N LYS A 219 -14.61 6.65 -8.62
CA LYS A 219 -13.76 5.49 -8.31
C LYS A 219 -14.18 4.22 -9.03
N GLN A 220 -15.37 4.22 -9.65
CA GLN A 220 -15.89 3.04 -10.34
C GLN A 220 -15.10 2.74 -11.61
N PRO A 221 -14.84 1.45 -11.91
CA PRO A 221 -14.07 1.07 -13.08
C PRO A 221 -14.85 1.35 -14.37
N LYS A 222 -14.17 1.98 -15.33
CA LYS A 222 -14.66 2.18 -16.69
C LYS A 222 -14.37 0.98 -17.59
N THR A 223 -13.33 0.21 -17.24
CA THR A 223 -12.92 -1.00 -17.95
C THR A 223 -12.65 -2.12 -16.97
N VAL A 224 -13.10 -3.33 -17.28
CA VAL A 224 -12.80 -4.56 -16.54
C VAL A 224 -12.18 -5.54 -17.52
N GLU A 225 -10.98 -6.01 -17.22
CA GLU A 225 -10.24 -7.00 -18.00
C GLU A 225 -10.03 -8.26 -17.14
N PHE A 226 -10.32 -9.44 -17.68
CA PHE A 226 -10.01 -10.70 -17.02
C PHE A 226 -8.71 -11.28 -17.55
N ARG A 227 -7.86 -11.76 -16.64
CA ARG A 227 -6.61 -12.47 -16.95
C ARG A 227 -6.51 -13.77 -16.16
N THR A 228 -5.62 -14.66 -16.59
CA THR A 228 -5.29 -15.88 -15.87
C THR A 228 -4.34 -15.62 -14.70
N GLU A 229 -3.50 -14.59 -14.81
CA GLU A 229 -2.54 -14.17 -13.77
C GLU A 229 -2.25 -12.68 -13.87
N LEU A 230 -1.76 -12.09 -12.78
CA LEU A 230 -1.22 -10.73 -12.73
C LEU A 230 0.31 -10.77 -12.78
N PRO A 231 0.96 -9.83 -13.50
CA PRO A 231 2.41 -9.71 -13.51
C PRO A 231 2.92 -9.32 -12.10
N LYS A 232 3.91 -10.07 -11.60
CA LYS A 232 4.45 -9.90 -10.24
C LYS A 232 5.97 -9.84 -10.25
N THR A 233 6.52 -9.14 -9.29
CA THR A 233 7.94 -9.22 -8.96
C THR A 233 8.27 -10.58 -8.34
N PRO A 234 9.57 -10.98 -8.25
CA PRO A 234 9.97 -12.20 -7.56
C PRO A 234 9.50 -12.30 -6.10
N VAL A 235 9.25 -11.16 -5.46
CA VAL A 235 8.70 -11.08 -4.09
C VAL A 235 7.17 -11.04 -4.02
N GLY A 236 6.48 -11.22 -5.16
CA GLY A 236 5.02 -11.34 -5.25
C GLY A 236 4.26 -10.00 -5.35
N LYS A 237 4.94 -8.86 -5.52
CA LYS A 237 4.30 -7.54 -5.69
C LYS A 237 3.80 -7.37 -7.12
N ILE A 238 2.54 -6.95 -7.29
CA ILE A 238 1.94 -6.69 -8.61
C ILE A 238 2.67 -5.55 -9.33
N LEU A 239 3.03 -5.78 -10.59
CA LEU A 239 3.68 -4.81 -11.47
C LEU A 239 2.62 -4.02 -12.25
N ARG A 240 1.98 -3.04 -11.58
CA ARG A 240 0.91 -2.20 -12.19
C ARG A 240 1.33 -1.54 -13.49
N ARG A 241 2.62 -1.19 -13.66
CA ARG A 241 3.14 -0.60 -14.90
C ARG A 241 2.93 -1.47 -16.15
N GLU A 242 2.86 -2.81 -15.96
CA GLU A 242 2.67 -3.76 -17.05
C GLU A 242 1.19 -4.01 -17.37
N LEU A 243 0.29 -3.45 -16.55
CA LEU A 243 -1.17 -3.51 -16.71
C LEU A 243 -1.73 -2.24 -17.33
N ARG A 244 -0.94 -1.14 -17.34
CA ARG A 244 -1.29 0.09 -18.04
C ARG A 244 -1.14 -0.12 -19.55
N ASP A 245 -2.03 0.47 -20.34
CA ASP A 245 -1.89 0.43 -21.78
C ASP A 245 -0.56 1.08 -22.17
N LYS A 246 0.19 0.45 -23.05
CA LYS A 246 1.45 1.03 -23.56
C LYS A 246 1.10 2.30 -24.33
N LYS A 247 1.72 3.40 -23.92
CA LYS A 247 1.68 4.67 -24.68
C LYS A 247 2.29 4.49 -26.04
#